data_edc2feff90d2dfd908d9459d3af24996
#
_entry.id   edc2feff90d2dfd908d9459d3af24996
#
_cell.length_a   1.000
_cell.length_b   1.000
_cell.length_c   1.000
_cell.angle_alpha   90.00
_cell.angle_beta   90.00
_cell.angle_gamma   90.00
#
_symmetry.space_group_name_H-M   'P 1'
#
loop_
_entity.id
_entity.type
_entity.pdbx_description
1 polymer ?
#
loop_
_entity_poly.entity_id
_entity_poly.type
_entity_poly.pdbx_seq_one_letter_code
_entity_poly.pdbx_strand_id
1 'polypeptide(L)'
;MKNRRGLLQGLIISALLMVVGLASYGVQQGLAQDAKTQLTIEKSFPSSAKCKRCHERVFEEWETSPLSKSIHTPTFRAALDVYLTSPAGKDKALCFRCHAPHVREFPDQVQLFVTQSQSGDPSLDGVACAQCHLIKQVDRTKQPPEPKYDLGNKTMYGPYKDFAANLAHQSMESTLFQKSDLCLNCHQVVPVAADLGKSNDLLGNWDQSKAVKSGKECQTCHMPEQVGESANGEAKRKVANHTFPGRIGQLRQEAAKLQVVTKVDGDKTSVSVTVQSLVPHNLPTTHPGWASVVLELTVKGKNLKTVFSDKRIYGRTYADAKGQKTVFDFEAVKVLDETVLKPEENRVESFSFPTPKDTKTFDVEAVLSYAPVTGPANFLQRIEAESSKGAQDPVFQPIPIAKFSENVPVAK
;
A
#
# COMPACT_ATOMS: atom_id res chain seq x y z
N MET A 1 55.74 -17.76 -45.60
CA MET A 1 54.33 -17.62 -45.22
C MET A 1 54.02 -17.97 -43.75
N LYS A 2 54.95 -18.40 -42.90
CA LYS A 2 54.71 -18.80 -41.48
C LYS A 2 54.65 -17.61 -40.48
N ASN A 3 55.22 -16.44 -40.78
CA ASN A 3 55.29 -15.34 -39.81
C ASN A 3 54.03 -14.44 -39.73
N ARG A 4 53.12 -14.44 -40.70
CA ARG A 4 51.91 -13.63 -40.69
C ARG A 4 50.81 -14.12 -39.76
N ARG A 5 50.72 -15.47 -39.53
CA ARG A 5 49.72 -16.07 -38.65
C ARG A 5 50.01 -15.77 -37.17
N GLY A 6 51.27 -15.76 -36.75
CA GLY A 6 51.62 -15.43 -35.35
C GLY A 6 51.38 -13.96 -34.99
N LEU A 7 51.60 -13.04 -35.94
CA LEU A 7 51.32 -11.61 -35.71
C LEU A 7 49.78 -11.34 -35.56
N LEU A 8 48.96 -12.03 -36.39
CA LEU A 8 47.53 -11.87 -36.34
C LEU A 8 46.92 -12.44 -35.04
N GLN A 9 47.43 -13.56 -34.56
CA GLN A 9 46.99 -14.17 -33.29
C GLN A 9 47.39 -13.32 -32.09
N GLY A 10 48.58 -12.73 -32.08
CA GLY A 10 49.03 -11.79 -31.02
C GLY A 10 48.18 -10.54 -30.97
N LEU A 11 47.82 -9.96 -32.13
CA LEU A 11 46.95 -8.78 -32.20
C LEU A 11 45.49 -9.07 -31.71
N ILE A 12 44.95 -10.23 -32.03
CA ILE A 12 43.60 -10.64 -31.60
C ILE A 12 43.59 -10.88 -30.08
N ILE A 13 44.59 -11.54 -29.51
CA ILE A 13 44.69 -11.78 -28.08
C ILE A 13 44.86 -10.45 -27.32
N SER A 14 45.71 -9.52 -27.82
CA SER A 14 45.87 -8.22 -27.22
C SER A 14 44.58 -7.37 -27.27
N ALA A 15 43.84 -7.42 -28.36
CA ALA A 15 42.57 -6.72 -28.50
C ALA A 15 41.50 -7.30 -27.53
N LEU A 16 41.45 -8.63 -27.38
CA LEU A 16 40.54 -9.28 -26.44
C LEU A 16 40.86 -8.93 -24.99
N LEU A 17 42.11 -8.93 -24.61
CA LEU A 17 42.56 -8.53 -23.28
C LEU A 17 42.25 -7.04 -22.97
N MET A 18 42.36 -6.17 -23.98
CA MET A 18 42.03 -4.75 -23.86
C MET A 18 40.52 -4.54 -23.70
N VAL A 19 39.68 -5.29 -24.43
CA VAL A 19 38.21 -5.23 -24.29
C VAL A 19 37.77 -5.77 -22.93
N VAL A 20 38.34 -6.87 -22.45
CA VAL A 20 38.05 -7.40 -21.13
C VAL A 20 38.53 -6.44 -20.03
N GLY A 21 39.68 -5.83 -20.17
CA GLY A 21 40.20 -4.83 -19.24
C GLY A 21 39.33 -3.57 -19.17
N LEU A 22 38.87 -3.07 -20.30
CA LEU A 22 37.97 -1.91 -20.37
C LEU A 22 36.59 -2.21 -19.79
N ALA A 23 36.08 -3.42 -20.06
CA ALA A 23 34.80 -3.87 -19.48
C ALA A 23 34.90 -4.01 -17.94
N SER A 24 36.00 -4.63 -17.45
CA SER A 24 36.24 -4.77 -16.00
C SER A 24 36.41 -3.42 -15.31
N TYR A 25 37.12 -2.48 -15.94
CA TYR A 25 37.31 -1.13 -15.41
C TYR A 25 36.01 -0.35 -15.40
N GLY A 26 35.19 -0.45 -16.43
CA GLY A 26 33.86 0.16 -16.48
C GLY A 26 32.92 -0.38 -15.38
N VAL A 27 32.92 -1.68 -15.16
CA VAL A 27 32.15 -2.31 -14.07
C VAL A 27 32.63 -1.84 -12.69
N GLN A 28 33.95 -1.79 -12.46
CA GLN A 28 34.49 -1.31 -11.19
C GLN A 28 34.19 0.18 -10.95
N GLN A 29 34.24 1.03 -11.96
CA GLN A 29 33.86 2.43 -11.82
C GLN A 29 32.37 2.59 -11.56
N GLY A 30 31.51 1.79 -12.21
CA GLY A 30 30.07 1.76 -11.94
C GLY A 30 29.77 1.41 -10.48
N LEU A 31 30.35 0.32 -9.99
CA LEU A 31 30.18 -0.11 -8.59
C LEU A 31 30.69 0.92 -7.58
N ALA A 32 31.82 1.57 -7.86
CA ALA A 32 32.36 2.62 -6.99
C ALA A 32 31.48 3.88 -6.97
N GLN A 33 30.90 4.25 -8.11
CA GLN A 33 29.96 5.38 -8.22
C GLN A 33 28.65 5.08 -7.47
N ASP A 34 28.11 3.88 -7.63
CA ASP A 34 26.89 3.44 -6.92
C ASP A 34 27.11 3.43 -5.40
N ALA A 35 28.25 2.92 -4.93
CA ALA A 35 28.62 2.94 -3.51
C ALA A 35 28.73 4.36 -2.95
N LYS A 36 29.36 5.29 -3.71
CA LYS A 36 29.47 6.69 -3.31
C LYS A 36 28.10 7.37 -3.25
N THR A 37 27.25 7.10 -4.19
CA THR A 37 25.87 7.61 -4.25
C THR A 37 25.07 7.07 -3.07
N GLN A 38 25.13 5.76 -2.80
CA GLN A 38 24.47 5.15 -1.67
C GLN A 38 24.90 5.78 -0.33
N LEU A 39 26.19 6.01 -0.13
CA LEU A 39 26.69 6.72 1.06
C LEU A 39 26.16 8.15 1.17
N THR A 40 25.96 8.85 0.05
CA THR A 40 25.40 10.20 0.04
C THR A 40 23.91 10.18 0.42
N ILE A 41 23.15 9.23 -0.11
CA ILE A 41 21.74 9.03 0.23
C ILE A 41 21.62 8.72 1.71
N GLU A 42 22.40 7.77 2.22
CA GLU A 42 22.37 7.35 3.62
C GLU A 42 22.80 8.44 4.61
N LYS A 43 23.65 9.36 4.17
CA LYS A 43 24.00 10.54 4.96
C LYS A 43 22.82 11.50 5.12
N SER A 44 22.02 11.67 4.06
CA SER A 44 20.84 12.52 4.04
C SER A 44 19.62 11.86 4.67
N PHE A 45 19.40 10.58 4.36
CA PHE A 45 18.33 9.76 4.89
C PHE A 45 18.91 8.51 5.57
N PRO A 46 19.23 8.59 6.86
CA PRO A 46 19.80 7.45 7.57
C PRO A 46 18.82 6.28 7.61
N SER A 47 19.35 5.07 7.44
CA SER A 47 18.60 3.82 7.56
C SER A 47 17.92 3.72 8.92
N SER A 48 16.72 3.16 8.95
CA SER A 48 15.93 2.92 10.16
C SER A 48 16.68 2.04 11.17
N ALA A 49 17.55 1.15 10.73
CA ALA A 49 18.40 0.33 11.59
C ALA A 49 19.29 1.17 12.54
N LYS A 50 19.69 2.38 12.14
CA LYS A 50 20.43 3.31 12.99
C LYS A 50 19.57 3.88 14.12
N CYS A 51 18.26 4.01 13.89
CA CYS A 51 17.31 4.50 14.88
C CYS A 51 17.02 3.46 15.98
N LYS A 52 17.06 2.15 15.63
CA LYS A 52 16.80 1.03 16.55
C LYS A 52 17.58 1.14 17.85
N ARG A 53 18.82 1.61 17.81
CA ARG A 53 19.70 1.68 18.99
C ARG A 53 19.10 2.45 20.18
N CYS A 54 18.26 3.46 19.89
CA CYS A 54 17.62 4.29 20.91
C CYS A 54 16.10 4.22 20.86
N HIS A 55 15.50 3.81 19.74
CA HIS A 55 14.06 3.74 19.52
C HIS A 55 13.60 2.28 19.26
N GLU A 56 14.06 1.33 20.09
CA GLU A 56 13.88 -0.11 19.84
C GLU A 56 12.43 -0.50 19.67
N ARG A 57 11.55 -0.13 20.62
CA ARG A 57 10.12 -0.42 20.55
C ARG A 57 9.47 0.15 19.29
N VAL A 58 9.77 1.41 18.97
CA VAL A 58 9.20 2.10 17.79
C VAL A 58 9.69 1.45 16.49
N PHE A 59 10.97 1.04 16.48
CA PHE A 59 11.54 0.32 15.34
C PHE A 59 10.84 -1.04 15.13
N GLU A 60 10.62 -1.81 16.19
CA GLU A 60 9.95 -3.12 16.11
C GLU A 60 8.50 -2.99 15.60
N GLU A 61 7.78 -1.95 16.03
CA GLU A 61 6.46 -1.64 15.49
C GLU A 61 6.54 -1.31 13.99
N TRP A 62 7.45 -0.41 13.61
CA TRP A 62 7.63 0.01 12.22
C TRP A 62 8.10 -1.16 11.33
N GLU A 63 9.02 -2.00 11.79
CA GLU A 63 9.56 -3.13 11.04
C GLU A 63 8.46 -4.11 10.60
N THR A 64 7.40 -4.26 11.39
CA THR A 64 6.24 -5.10 11.06
C THR A 64 5.22 -4.39 10.17
N SER A 65 5.35 -3.09 9.95
CA SER A 65 4.36 -2.27 9.27
C SER A 65 4.36 -2.44 7.74
N PRO A 66 3.25 -2.10 7.07
CA PRO A 66 3.22 -2.03 5.62
C PRO A 66 4.19 -0.98 5.04
N LEU A 67 4.53 0.06 5.80
CA LEU A 67 5.44 1.13 5.35
C LEU A 67 6.87 0.62 5.20
N SER A 68 7.39 -0.14 6.17
CA SER A 68 8.72 -0.75 6.07
C SER A 68 8.82 -1.71 4.88
N LYS A 69 7.72 -2.36 4.51
CA LYS A 69 7.64 -3.35 3.43
C LYS A 69 7.26 -2.75 2.07
N SER A 70 7.09 -1.43 1.96
CA SER A 70 6.47 -0.77 0.81
C SER A 70 7.12 -1.07 -0.55
N ILE A 71 8.43 -1.39 -0.60
CA ILE A 71 9.15 -1.78 -1.83
C ILE A 71 9.44 -3.29 -1.91
N HIS A 72 9.07 -4.05 -0.88
CA HIS A 72 9.44 -5.47 -0.75
C HIS A 72 8.29 -6.41 -1.03
N THR A 73 7.04 -5.92 -1.05
CA THR A 73 5.90 -6.81 -1.28
C THR A 73 5.93 -7.37 -2.71
N PRO A 74 5.61 -8.65 -2.88
CA PRO A 74 5.47 -9.26 -4.20
C PRO A 74 4.58 -8.47 -5.15
N THR A 75 3.46 -7.94 -4.64
CA THR A 75 2.54 -7.11 -5.43
C THR A 75 3.21 -5.82 -5.92
N PHE A 76 3.98 -5.12 -5.07
CA PHE A 76 4.69 -3.90 -5.49
C PHE A 76 5.70 -4.22 -6.60
N ARG A 77 6.52 -5.26 -6.43
CA ARG A 77 7.54 -5.64 -7.41
C ARG A 77 6.93 -6.05 -8.74
N ALA A 78 5.87 -6.85 -8.71
CA ALA A 78 5.16 -7.23 -9.93
C ALA A 78 4.53 -6.02 -10.64
N ALA A 79 3.93 -5.10 -9.89
CA ALA A 79 3.36 -3.88 -10.44
C ALA A 79 4.43 -2.93 -11.02
N LEU A 80 5.56 -2.78 -10.33
CA LEU A 80 6.71 -2.01 -10.81
C LEU A 80 7.24 -2.57 -12.13
N ASP A 81 7.35 -3.87 -12.25
CA ASP A 81 7.81 -4.55 -13.46
C ASP A 81 6.85 -4.32 -14.65
N VAL A 82 5.54 -4.44 -14.40
CA VAL A 82 4.52 -4.11 -15.40
C VAL A 82 4.61 -2.65 -15.81
N TYR A 83 4.73 -1.75 -14.82
CA TYR A 83 4.86 -0.31 -15.07
C TYR A 83 6.07 0.03 -15.93
N LEU A 84 7.26 -0.44 -15.56
CA LEU A 84 8.52 -0.15 -16.27
C LEU A 84 8.55 -0.67 -17.71
N THR A 85 7.77 -1.72 -18.01
CA THR A 85 7.66 -2.30 -19.34
C THR A 85 6.48 -1.74 -20.15
N SER A 86 5.62 -0.95 -19.53
CA SER A 86 4.47 -0.31 -20.19
C SER A 86 4.84 1.01 -20.86
N PRO A 87 4.04 1.53 -21.80
CA PRO A 87 4.21 2.87 -22.35
C PRO A 87 4.14 3.99 -21.30
N ALA A 88 3.48 3.75 -20.17
CA ALA A 88 3.39 4.68 -19.03
C ALA A 88 4.70 4.77 -18.22
N GLY A 89 5.59 3.78 -18.31
CA GLY A 89 6.81 3.62 -17.52
C GLY A 89 7.95 4.61 -17.81
N LYS A 90 7.66 5.75 -18.44
CA LYS A 90 8.65 6.79 -18.74
C LYS A 90 9.21 7.45 -17.50
N ASP A 91 8.37 7.70 -16.49
CA ASP A 91 8.76 8.28 -15.22
C ASP A 91 9.09 7.18 -14.20
N LYS A 92 10.30 6.66 -14.23
CA LYS A 92 10.77 5.59 -13.34
C LYS A 92 10.65 5.94 -11.84
N ALA A 93 10.56 7.21 -11.49
CA ALA A 93 10.42 7.66 -10.10
C ALA A 93 8.98 7.57 -9.57
N LEU A 94 7.97 7.40 -10.43
CA LEU A 94 6.56 7.51 -10.05
C LEU A 94 6.22 6.70 -8.80
N CYS A 95 6.49 5.40 -8.80
CA CYS A 95 6.19 4.52 -7.68
C CYS A 95 7.00 4.89 -6.42
N PHE A 96 8.28 5.22 -6.62
CA PHE A 96 9.20 5.49 -5.52
C PHE A 96 8.91 6.81 -4.81
N ARG A 97 8.23 7.78 -5.43
CA ARG A 97 7.82 9.02 -4.74
C ARG A 97 6.99 8.79 -3.48
N CYS A 98 6.33 7.63 -3.37
CA CYS A 98 5.55 7.22 -2.20
C CYS A 98 6.16 6.00 -1.50
N HIS A 99 6.68 5.03 -2.27
CA HIS A 99 7.17 3.76 -1.73
C HIS A 99 8.63 3.80 -1.24
N ALA A 100 9.43 4.78 -1.70
CA ALA A 100 10.77 5.13 -1.20
C ALA A 100 10.97 6.65 -1.37
N PRO A 101 10.27 7.50 -0.55
CA PRO A 101 10.09 8.93 -0.83
C PRO A 101 11.39 9.75 -0.94
N HIS A 102 12.51 9.26 -0.41
CA HIS A 102 13.81 9.90 -0.55
C HIS A 102 14.28 10.01 -2.00
N VAL A 103 13.70 9.26 -2.95
CA VAL A 103 13.95 9.45 -4.39
C VAL A 103 13.61 10.86 -4.87
N ARG A 104 12.73 11.59 -4.18
CA ARG A 104 12.37 12.97 -4.51
C ARG A 104 13.56 13.90 -4.44
N GLU A 105 14.50 13.64 -3.52
CA GLU A 105 15.73 14.42 -3.31
C GLU A 105 16.89 13.93 -4.19
N PHE A 106 16.74 12.75 -4.81
CA PHE A 106 17.76 12.12 -5.66
C PHE A 106 17.17 11.64 -7.00
N PRO A 107 16.51 12.52 -7.79
CA PRO A 107 15.81 12.11 -9.01
C PRO A 107 16.75 11.49 -10.06
N ASP A 108 18.02 11.92 -10.10
CA ASP A 108 19.02 11.38 -11.02
C ASP A 108 19.49 9.96 -10.66
N GLN A 109 19.14 9.50 -9.45
CA GLN A 109 19.52 8.17 -8.93
C GLN A 109 18.39 7.14 -8.98
N VAL A 110 17.30 7.44 -9.66
CA VAL A 110 16.12 6.57 -9.72
C VAL A 110 16.44 5.14 -10.19
N GLN A 111 17.43 4.97 -11.07
CA GLN A 111 17.84 3.65 -11.55
C GLN A 111 18.45 2.79 -10.43
N LEU A 112 19.17 3.40 -9.49
CA LEU A 112 19.66 2.73 -8.30
C LEU A 112 18.51 2.18 -7.46
N PHE A 113 17.46 2.98 -7.21
CA PHE A 113 16.27 2.54 -6.47
C PHE A 113 15.52 1.41 -7.18
N VAL A 114 15.39 1.49 -8.50
CA VAL A 114 14.81 0.40 -9.30
C VAL A 114 15.61 -0.90 -9.09
N THR A 115 16.93 -0.85 -9.27
CA THR A 115 17.80 -2.02 -9.12
C THR A 115 17.74 -2.60 -7.71
N GLN A 116 17.79 -1.74 -6.68
CA GLN A 116 17.69 -2.15 -5.29
C GLN A 116 16.36 -2.82 -4.97
N SER A 117 15.24 -2.23 -5.41
CA SER A 117 13.91 -2.82 -5.22
C SER A 117 13.79 -4.19 -5.90
N GLN A 118 14.34 -4.34 -7.11
CA GLN A 118 14.32 -5.60 -7.84
C GLN A 118 15.27 -6.66 -7.25
N SER A 119 16.35 -6.26 -6.55
CA SER A 119 17.28 -7.21 -5.91
C SER A 119 16.63 -8.03 -4.80
N GLY A 120 15.58 -7.50 -4.19
CA GLY A 120 14.91 -8.15 -3.07
C GLY A 120 15.70 -8.10 -1.76
N ASP A 121 16.71 -7.24 -1.66
CA ASP A 121 17.50 -7.09 -0.47
C ASP A 121 16.64 -6.58 0.71
N PRO A 122 16.41 -7.39 1.74
CA PRO A 122 15.55 -7.03 2.86
C PRO A 122 16.17 -5.94 3.77
N SER A 123 17.45 -5.63 3.61
CA SER A 123 18.13 -4.58 4.38
C SER A 123 17.76 -3.17 3.91
N LEU A 124 17.15 -3.04 2.74
CA LEU A 124 16.70 -1.77 2.21
C LEU A 124 15.39 -1.34 2.84
N ASP A 125 15.36 -0.12 3.34
CA ASP A 125 14.14 0.45 3.89
C ASP A 125 13.13 0.80 2.78
N GLY A 126 11.86 0.51 3.01
CA GLY A 126 10.76 1.10 2.26
C GLY A 126 10.55 2.57 2.67
N VAL A 127 9.38 2.89 3.25
CA VAL A 127 9.17 4.19 3.90
C VAL A 127 9.80 4.15 5.30
N ALA A 128 10.98 4.73 5.45
CA ALA A 128 11.80 4.70 6.65
C ALA A 128 11.46 5.81 7.65
N CYS A 129 12.02 5.72 8.85
CA CYS A 129 11.86 6.72 9.91
C CYS A 129 12.22 8.14 9.42
N ALA A 130 13.38 8.29 8.80
CA ALA A 130 13.87 9.58 8.29
C ALA A 130 12.97 10.21 7.24
N GLN A 131 12.25 9.40 6.46
CA GLN A 131 11.38 9.91 5.39
C GLN A 131 10.10 10.59 5.90
N CYS A 132 9.73 10.35 7.15
CA CYS A 132 8.71 11.13 7.86
C CYS A 132 9.37 12.18 8.75
N HIS A 133 10.34 11.78 9.57
CA HIS A 133 10.90 12.65 10.62
C HIS A 133 11.85 13.75 10.12
N LEU A 134 12.22 13.78 8.84
CA LEU A 134 12.89 14.91 8.21
C LEU A 134 11.94 15.87 7.48
N ILE A 135 10.63 15.59 7.46
CA ILE A 135 9.66 16.51 6.82
C ILE A 135 9.45 17.71 7.74
N LYS A 136 9.89 18.87 7.27
CA LYS A 136 9.69 20.15 7.93
C LYS A 136 8.33 20.77 7.62
N GLN A 137 7.83 20.56 6.41
CA GLN A 137 6.58 21.14 5.90
C GLN A 137 6.01 20.27 4.79
N VAL A 138 4.69 20.31 4.61
CA VAL A 138 4.00 19.76 3.43
C VAL A 138 3.31 20.92 2.69
N ASP A 139 3.59 21.05 1.40
CA ASP A 139 2.98 22.05 0.53
C ASP A 139 1.67 21.54 -0.05
N ARG A 140 0.55 21.93 0.53
CA ARG A 140 -0.81 21.55 0.09
C ARG A 140 -1.26 22.26 -1.19
N THR A 141 -0.53 23.27 -1.69
CA THR A 141 -0.86 23.94 -2.96
C THR A 141 -0.52 23.05 -4.16
N LYS A 142 0.28 22.02 -3.95
CA LYS A 142 0.63 21.02 -4.95
C LYS A 142 -0.37 19.86 -4.95
N GLN A 143 -0.47 19.17 -6.08
CA GLN A 143 -1.29 17.98 -6.25
C GLN A 143 -0.44 16.85 -6.89
N PRO A 144 -0.09 15.82 -6.15
CA PRO A 144 -0.30 15.60 -4.70
C PRO A 144 0.45 16.61 -3.83
N PRO A 145 0.10 16.77 -2.56
CA PRO A 145 0.87 17.59 -1.63
C PRO A 145 2.34 17.16 -1.59
N GLU A 146 3.27 18.13 -1.55
CA GLU A 146 4.70 17.84 -1.62
C GLU A 146 5.39 18.04 -0.27
N PRO A 147 6.16 17.05 0.23
CA PRO A 147 6.96 17.20 1.43
C PRO A 147 8.19 18.07 1.13
N LYS A 148 8.58 18.91 2.10
CA LYS A 148 9.85 19.63 2.12
C LYS A 148 10.71 19.08 3.23
N TYR A 149 11.83 18.47 2.87
CA TYR A 149 12.79 17.86 3.79
C TYR A 149 13.81 18.85 4.32
N ASP A 150 14.22 18.65 5.58
CA ASP A 150 15.35 19.36 6.19
C ASP A 150 16.57 18.43 6.23
N LEU A 151 17.36 18.45 5.16
CA LEU A 151 18.46 17.51 4.96
C LEU A 151 19.82 17.96 5.56
N GLY A 152 19.94 19.24 5.96
CA GLY A 152 21.24 19.83 6.34
C GLY A 152 21.60 19.70 7.82
N ASN A 153 20.61 19.66 8.70
CA ASN A 153 20.78 20.00 10.12
C ASN A 153 20.72 18.80 11.07
N LYS A 154 20.55 17.58 10.56
CA LYS A 154 20.29 16.38 11.39
C LYS A 154 19.13 16.60 12.38
N THR A 155 18.14 17.40 12.03
CA THR A 155 16.99 17.69 12.86
C THR A 155 15.91 16.65 12.60
N MET A 156 15.47 15.94 13.64
CA MET A 156 14.33 15.04 13.59
C MET A 156 13.11 15.74 14.16
N TYR A 157 12.05 15.84 13.37
CA TYR A 157 10.78 16.45 13.76
C TYR A 157 9.85 15.43 14.42
N GLY A 158 9.05 15.87 15.37
CA GLY A 158 8.09 15.03 16.06
C GLY A 158 7.03 15.84 16.81
N PRO A 159 6.07 15.18 17.47
CA PRO A 159 4.95 15.88 18.11
C PRO A 159 5.25 16.45 19.52
N TYR A 160 6.43 16.15 20.09
CA TYR A 160 6.74 16.50 21.48
C TYR A 160 7.56 17.78 21.60
N LYS A 161 7.40 18.47 22.75
CA LYS A 161 8.19 19.67 23.15
C LYS A 161 9.34 19.32 24.10
N ASP A 162 9.15 18.29 24.88
CA ASP A 162 9.99 17.88 26.01
C ASP A 162 10.82 16.65 25.63
N PHE A 163 11.79 16.83 24.79
CA PHE A 163 12.73 15.79 24.38
C PHE A 163 14.07 15.91 25.13
N ALA A 164 14.66 14.78 25.46
CA ALA A 164 15.97 14.74 26.08
C ALA A 164 17.06 15.18 25.08
N ALA A 165 18.06 15.91 25.58
CA ALA A 165 19.24 16.24 24.79
C ALA A 165 19.99 14.93 24.43
N ASN A 166 20.37 14.80 23.17
CA ASN A 166 21.10 13.65 22.68
C ASN A 166 22.17 14.06 21.66
N LEU A 167 23.12 13.16 21.40
CA LEU A 167 24.23 13.40 20.48
C LEU A 167 23.97 12.90 19.05
N ALA A 168 22.89 12.14 18.84
CA ALA A 168 22.61 11.51 17.55
C ALA A 168 21.97 12.48 16.56
N HIS A 169 21.03 13.29 17.04
CA HIS A 169 20.30 14.28 16.23
C HIS A 169 19.76 15.42 17.10
N GLN A 170 19.45 16.53 16.48
CA GLN A 170 18.60 17.55 17.09
C GLN A 170 17.14 17.10 17.03
N SER A 171 16.34 17.47 18.02
CA SER A 171 14.91 17.21 18.05
C SER A 171 14.14 18.52 18.01
N MET A 172 13.05 18.55 17.22
CA MET A 172 12.22 19.73 17.09
C MET A 172 10.75 19.35 17.05
N GLU A 173 9.95 20.07 17.84
CA GLU A 173 8.49 19.93 17.76
C GLU A 173 7.96 20.37 16.39
N SER A 174 7.02 19.61 15.87
CA SER A 174 6.25 19.99 14.70
C SER A 174 4.80 19.51 14.82
N THR A 175 3.87 20.45 14.75
CA THR A 175 2.44 20.15 14.74
C THR A 175 1.99 19.35 13.53
N LEU A 176 2.81 19.28 12.49
CA LEU A 176 2.57 18.46 11.30
C LEU A 176 2.36 16.97 11.66
N PHE A 177 3.03 16.48 12.71
CA PHE A 177 2.91 15.09 13.17
C PHE A 177 1.56 14.78 13.84
N GLN A 178 0.77 15.82 14.10
CA GLN A 178 -0.59 15.72 14.64
C GLN A 178 -1.64 16.06 13.57
N LYS A 179 -1.24 16.15 12.27
CA LYS A 179 -2.10 16.52 11.14
C LYS A 179 -2.06 15.48 10.03
N SER A 180 -3.20 15.27 9.41
CA SER A 180 -3.36 14.38 8.25
C SER A 180 -2.47 14.76 7.07
N ASP A 181 -2.03 16.02 7.00
CA ASP A 181 -1.14 16.53 5.95
C ASP A 181 0.14 15.72 5.82
N LEU A 182 0.68 15.22 6.94
CA LEU A 182 1.85 14.34 6.93
C LEU A 182 1.62 13.08 6.08
N CYS A 183 0.41 12.54 6.07
CA CYS A 183 0.06 11.32 5.36
C CYS A 183 -0.30 11.59 3.89
N LEU A 184 -0.95 12.73 3.64
CA LEU A 184 -1.50 13.09 2.33
C LEU A 184 -0.42 13.33 1.26
N ASN A 185 0.83 13.59 1.64
CA ASN A 185 1.91 13.73 0.67
C ASN A 185 2.17 12.44 -0.15
N CYS A 186 1.76 11.28 0.36
CA CYS A 186 1.83 9.99 -0.33
C CYS A 186 0.45 9.38 -0.58
N HIS A 187 -0.51 9.57 0.35
CA HIS A 187 -1.82 8.93 0.27
C HIS A 187 -2.85 9.71 -0.56
N GLN A 188 -2.61 10.98 -0.89
CA GLN A 188 -3.36 11.69 -1.93
C GLN A 188 -2.79 11.32 -3.30
N VAL A 189 -3.26 10.24 -3.89
CA VAL A 189 -2.83 9.81 -5.21
C VAL A 189 -3.47 10.70 -6.28
N VAL A 190 -2.65 11.33 -7.11
CA VAL A 190 -3.11 12.00 -8.33
C VAL A 190 -3.05 11.00 -9.47
N PRO A 191 -4.17 10.71 -10.11
CA PRO A 191 -4.19 9.80 -11.24
C PRO A 191 -3.37 10.32 -12.41
N VAL A 192 -2.82 9.41 -13.19
CA VAL A 192 -2.06 9.72 -14.40
C VAL A 192 -2.94 10.44 -15.46
N ALA A 193 -4.26 10.22 -15.41
CA ALA A 193 -5.22 10.90 -16.27
C ALA A 193 -6.19 11.78 -15.46
N ALA A 194 -6.46 12.98 -15.96
CA ALA A 194 -7.28 14.00 -15.29
C ALA A 194 -8.70 13.50 -14.91
N ASP A 195 -9.30 12.67 -15.75
CA ASP A 195 -10.66 12.14 -15.53
C ASP A 195 -10.74 11.13 -14.37
N LEU A 196 -9.60 10.61 -13.90
CA LEU A 196 -9.52 9.70 -12.76
C LEU A 196 -9.45 10.45 -11.41
N GLY A 197 -9.27 11.76 -11.41
CA GLY A 197 -8.98 12.58 -10.23
C GLY A 197 -10.04 12.52 -9.14
N LYS A 198 -11.32 12.46 -9.52
CA LYS A 198 -12.43 12.42 -8.56
C LYS A 198 -12.58 11.06 -7.87
N SER A 199 -12.20 9.98 -8.54
CA SER A 199 -12.33 8.61 -8.05
C SER A 199 -11.36 8.32 -6.89
N ASN A 200 -10.20 8.97 -6.86
CA ASN A 200 -9.13 8.75 -5.90
C ASN A 200 -8.89 9.93 -4.96
N ASP A 201 -9.85 10.85 -4.85
CA ASP A 201 -9.72 12.04 -4.00
C ASP A 201 -9.89 11.68 -2.51
N LEU A 202 -8.79 11.22 -1.90
CA LEU A 202 -8.79 10.93 -0.46
C LEU A 202 -8.95 12.21 0.36
N LEU A 203 -8.31 13.30 -0.04
CA LEU A 203 -8.37 14.58 0.66
C LEU A 203 -9.80 15.14 0.66
N GLY A 204 -10.48 15.16 -0.50
CA GLY A 204 -11.85 15.63 -0.59
C GLY A 204 -12.84 14.78 0.20
N ASN A 205 -12.64 13.46 0.23
CA ASN A 205 -13.43 12.54 1.07
C ASN A 205 -13.19 12.82 2.56
N TRP A 206 -11.91 12.98 2.94
CA TRP A 206 -11.50 13.25 4.31
C TRP A 206 -12.05 14.58 4.82
N ASP A 207 -11.88 15.68 4.09
CA ASP A 207 -12.30 17.04 4.49
C ASP A 207 -13.83 17.14 4.69
N GLN A 208 -14.62 16.30 4.03
CA GLN A 208 -16.07 16.26 4.15
C GLN A 208 -16.56 15.30 5.24
N SER A 209 -15.70 14.45 5.79
CA SER A 209 -16.07 13.39 6.74
C SER A 209 -16.48 13.93 8.11
N LYS A 210 -17.24 13.11 8.86
CA LYS A 210 -17.54 13.40 10.27
C LYS A 210 -16.29 13.29 11.14
N ALA A 211 -15.30 12.49 10.73
CA ALA A 211 -14.06 12.35 11.46
C ALA A 211 -13.32 13.70 11.59
N VAL A 212 -13.16 14.43 10.47
CA VAL A 212 -12.55 15.77 10.48
C VAL A 212 -13.37 16.75 11.35
N LYS A 213 -14.69 16.74 11.19
CA LYS A 213 -15.59 17.61 11.99
C LYS A 213 -15.50 17.34 13.48
N SER A 214 -15.11 16.13 13.90
CA SER A 214 -14.87 15.75 15.30
C SER A 214 -13.43 15.91 15.74
N GLY A 215 -12.57 16.54 14.93
CA GLY A 215 -11.16 16.80 15.26
C GLY A 215 -10.24 15.59 15.15
N LYS A 216 -10.68 14.49 14.51
CA LYS A 216 -9.83 13.32 14.25
C LYS A 216 -8.87 13.62 13.10
N GLU A 217 -7.73 12.97 13.12
CA GLU A 217 -6.71 12.99 12.08
C GLU A 217 -6.39 11.56 11.64
N CYS A 218 -5.66 11.36 10.57
CA CYS A 218 -5.29 10.01 10.10
C CYS A 218 -4.60 9.21 11.20
N GLN A 219 -3.73 9.87 11.97
CA GLN A 219 -2.99 9.29 13.07
C GLN A 219 -3.91 8.76 14.19
N THR A 220 -5.09 9.35 14.40
CA THR A 220 -6.04 8.92 15.44
C THR A 220 -6.41 7.43 15.29
N CYS A 221 -6.52 6.95 14.06
CA CYS A 221 -6.87 5.57 13.75
C CYS A 221 -5.66 4.73 13.31
N HIS A 222 -4.80 5.29 12.44
CA HIS A 222 -3.69 4.55 11.84
C HIS A 222 -2.39 4.58 12.65
N MET A 223 -2.32 5.40 13.70
CA MET A 223 -1.23 5.45 14.68
C MET A 223 -1.82 5.64 16.09
N PRO A 224 -2.67 4.71 16.57
CA PRO A 224 -3.39 4.90 17.82
C PRO A 224 -2.42 5.14 18.97
N GLU A 225 -2.81 6.03 19.89
CA GLU A 225 -2.01 6.32 21.09
C GLU A 225 -1.92 5.11 22.01
N GLN A 226 -0.74 4.90 22.55
CA GLN A 226 -0.45 3.90 23.58
C GLN A 226 0.51 4.47 24.62
N VAL A 227 0.60 3.83 25.79
CA VAL A 227 1.57 4.21 26.79
C VAL A 227 2.90 3.49 26.53
N GLY A 228 3.98 4.26 26.36
CA GLY A 228 5.29 3.69 26.07
C GLY A 228 6.41 4.73 26.14
N GLU A 229 7.63 4.27 25.95
CA GLU A 229 8.81 5.12 25.84
C GLU A 229 8.96 5.60 24.39
N SER A 230 9.27 6.87 24.19
CA SER A 230 9.61 7.42 22.87
C SER A 230 11.04 7.04 22.47
N ALA A 231 11.94 6.94 23.44
CA ALA A 231 13.28 6.37 23.29
C ALA A 231 13.61 5.52 24.52
N ASN A 232 14.57 4.60 24.38
CA ASN A 232 14.96 3.68 25.43
C ASN A 232 15.40 4.43 26.71
N GLY A 233 14.77 4.10 27.84
CA GLY A 233 15.06 4.71 29.14
C GLY A 233 14.40 6.06 29.39
N GLU A 234 13.59 6.59 28.45
CA GLU A 234 12.77 7.76 28.72
C GLU A 234 11.52 7.43 29.57
N ALA A 235 10.98 8.44 30.21
CA ALA A 235 9.73 8.28 30.94
C ALA A 235 8.59 7.86 29.98
N LYS A 236 7.78 6.91 30.45
CA LYS A 236 6.58 6.48 29.70
C LYS A 236 5.59 7.64 29.55
N ARG A 237 5.10 7.81 28.34
CA ARG A 237 4.11 8.82 27.96
C ARG A 237 3.13 8.23 26.94
N LYS A 238 2.15 9.00 26.52
CA LYS A 238 1.35 8.68 25.34
C LYS A 238 2.22 8.84 24.10
N VAL A 239 2.36 7.76 23.32
CA VAL A 239 3.14 7.70 22.10
C VAL A 239 2.30 7.10 20.99
N ALA A 240 2.57 7.49 19.74
CA ALA A 240 1.92 6.91 18.58
C ALA A 240 2.43 5.49 18.32
N ASN A 241 1.52 4.59 17.96
CA ASN A 241 1.87 3.24 17.49
C ASN A 241 2.34 3.31 16.02
N HIS A 242 3.48 2.69 15.71
CA HIS A 242 4.09 2.70 14.38
C HIS A 242 3.85 1.41 13.58
N THR A 243 2.90 0.55 13.99
CA THR A 243 2.49 -0.60 13.19
C THR A 243 1.61 -0.24 12.00
N PHE A 244 1.06 0.97 11.99
CA PHE A 244 0.19 1.51 10.95
C PHE A 244 -0.95 0.56 10.56
N PRO A 245 -1.83 0.19 11.51
CA PRO A 245 -2.94 -0.72 11.24
C PRO A 245 -3.86 -0.17 10.14
N GLY A 246 -4.39 -1.08 9.33
CA GLY A 246 -5.27 -0.75 8.23
C GLY A 246 -5.94 -2.01 7.67
N ARG A 247 -5.62 -2.41 6.44
CA ARG A 247 -6.07 -3.68 5.85
C ARG A 247 -5.66 -4.88 6.71
N ILE A 248 -4.50 -4.79 7.37
CA ILE A 248 -4.00 -5.79 8.32
C ILE A 248 -4.14 -5.22 9.73
N GLY A 249 -4.35 -6.08 10.72
CA GLY A 249 -4.51 -5.71 12.11
C GLY A 249 -5.97 -5.49 12.54
N GLN A 250 -6.14 -5.05 13.78
CA GLN A 250 -7.44 -4.94 14.45
C GLN A 250 -8.35 -3.87 13.82
N LEU A 251 -7.79 -2.75 13.39
CA LEU A 251 -8.55 -1.62 12.81
C LEU A 251 -9.45 -2.04 11.64
N ARG A 252 -9.07 -3.09 10.90
CA ARG A 252 -9.87 -3.63 9.82
C ARG A 252 -11.27 -4.06 10.28
N GLN A 253 -11.39 -4.68 11.45
CA GLN A 253 -12.67 -5.18 11.99
C GLN A 253 -13.62 -4.04 12.40
N GLU A 254 -13.09 -2.83 12.52
CA GLU A 254 -13.84 -1.62 12.85
C GLU A 254 -14.27 -0.85 11.59
N ALA A 255 -13.84 -1.30 10.38
CA ALA A 255 -14.05 -0.56 9.14
C ALA A 255 -15.49 -0.63 8.62
N ALA A 256 -16.24 -1.70 8.93
CA ALA A 256 -17.62 -1.85 8.50
C ALA A 256 -18.43 -2.75 9.44
N LYS A 257 -19.76 -2.63 9.36
CA LYS A 257 -20.72 -3.53 10.00
C LYS A 257 -21.69 -4.07 8.97
N LEU A 258 -22.23 -5.26 9.26
CA LEU A 258 -23.28 -5.91 8.48
C LEU A 258 -24.58 -5.99 9.30
N GLN A 259 -25.69 -5.67 8.64
CA GLN A 259 -27.04 -5.96 9.13
C GLN A 259 -27.75 -6.75 8.05
N VAL A 260 -28.40 -7.84 8.42
CA VAL A 260 -29.09 -8.72 7.47
C VAL A 260 -30.53 -8.86 7.87
N VAL A 261 -31.44 -8.76 6.91
CA VAL A 261 -32.88 -8.98 7.09
C VAL A 261 -33.31 -10.00 6.07
N THR A 262 -33.84 -11.16 6.55
CA THR A 262 -34.37 -12.20 5.71
C THR A 262 -35.90 -12.20 5.78
N LYS A 263 -36.57 -12.27 4.62
CA LYS A 263 -38.03 -12.41 4.49
C LYS A 263 -38.33 -13.62 3.63
N VAL A 264 -39.21 -14.47 4.13
CA VAL A 264 -39.77 -15.61 3.39
C VAL A 264 -41.19 -15.28 3.05
N ASP A 265 -41.57 -15.29 1.78
CA ASP A 265 -42.89 -15.00 1.28
C ASP A 265 -43.28 -16.11 0.27
N GLY A 266 -43.98 -17.10 0.78
CA GLY A 266 -44.39 -18.28 0.00
C GLY A 266 -43.19 -19.03 -0.61
N ASP A 267 -43.13 -19.04 -1.91
CA ASP A 267 -42.10 -19.73 -2.70
C ASP A 267 -40.85 -18.87 -2.96
N LYS A 268 -40.83 -17.65 -2.42
CA LYS A 268 -39.73 -16.69 -2.61
C LYS A 268 -39.11 -16.27 -1.28
N THR A 269 -37.80 -16.40 -1.19
CA THR A 269 -37.01 -15.83 -0.08
C THR A 269 -36.24 -14.62 -0.59
N SER A 270 -36.24 -13.53 0.19
CA SER A 270 -35.43 -12.34 -0.05
C SER A 270 -34.53 -12.06 1.15
N VAL A 271 -33.30 -11.66 0.86
CA VAL A 271 -32.29 -11.26 1.86
C VAL A 271 -31.79 -9.87 1.51
N SER A 272 -31.91 -8.94 2.45
CA SER A 272 -31.34 -7.60 2.36
C SER A 272 -30.15 -7.52 3.28
N VAL A 273 -28.97 -7.17 2.73
CA VAL A 273 -27.74 -6.97 3.48
C VAL A 273 -27.39 -5.48 3.45
N THR A 274 -27.40 -4.84 4.61
CA THR A 274 -26.90 -3.47 4.74
C THR A 274 -25.42 -3.53 5.12
N VAL A 275 -24.58 -3.00 4.25
CA VAL A 275 -23.15 -2.77 4.50
C VAL A 275 -23.01 -1.33 4.99
N GLN A 276 -22.68 -1.15 6.27
CA GLN A 276 -22.40 0.13 6.87
C GLN A 276 -20.89 0.38 6.86
N SER A 277 -20.42 1.31 6.03
CA SER A 277 -19.05 1.80 6.08
C SER A 277 -18.87 2.72 7.31
N LEU A 278 -17.83 2.47 8.11
CA LEU A 278 -17.53 3.25 9.31
C LEU A 278 -16.27 4.11 9.15
N VAL A 279 -15.64 4.03 7.99
CA VAL A 279 -14.39 4.76 7.70
C VAL A 279 -14.66 6.09 7.01
N PRO A 280 -13.82 7.12 7.24
CA PRO A 280 -13.98 8.47 6.69
C PRO A 280 -13.44 8.60 5.26
N HIS A 281 -13.22 7.53 4.57
CA HIS A 281 -12.71 7.46 3.20
C HIS A 281 -13.36 6.29 2.45
N ASN A 282 -13.18 6.22 1.15
CA ASN A 282 -13.70 5.11 0.35
C ASN A 282 -13.15 3.75 0.82
N LEU A 283 -13.92 2.70 0.66
CA LEU A 283 -13.52 1.33 0.95
C LEU A 283 -13.78 0.43 -0.29
N PRO A 284 -12.74 -0.10 -0.97
CA PRO A 284 -11.32 0.15 -0.70
C PRO A 284 -10.95 1.61 -0.95
N THR A 285 -9.92 2.09 -0.25
CA THR A 285 -9.40 3.45 -0.42
C THR A 285 -8.57 3.57 -1.70
N THR A 286 -7.85 4.68 -1.85
CA THR A 286 -7.03 4.98 -3.04
C THR A 286 -6.40 3.71 -3.60
N HIS A 287 -6.69 3.29 -4.82
CA HIS A 287 -5.81 2.41 -5.52
C HIS A 287 -6.38 1.67 -6.70
N PRO A 288 -5.45 1.00 -7.36
CA PRO A 288 -5.63 0.38 -8.64
C PRO A 288 -6.79 -0.62 -8.61
N GLY A 289 -7.28 -0.94 -9.79
CA GLY A 289 -8.41 -1.83 -9.98
C GLY A 289 -8.19 -3.28 -9.51
N TRP A 290 -6.98 -3.63 -9.05
CA TRP A 290 -6.74 -4.95 -8.44
C TRP A 290 -7.18 -5.05 -6.97
N ALA A 291 -7.49 -3.93 -6.31
CA ALA A 291 -7.95 -3.91 -4.92
C ALA A 291 -9.48 -3.80 -4.88
N SER A 292 -10.12 -4.73 -4.20
CA SER A 292 -11.58 -4.73 -4.02
C SER A 292 -11.99 -5.21 -2.64
N VAL A 293 -13.24 -4.91 -2.29
CA VAL A 293 -13.93 -5.48 -1.14
C VAL A 293 -15.09 -6.30 -1.68
N VAL A 294 -15.33 -7.47 -1.14
CA VAL A 294 -16.37 -8.39 -1.59
C VAL A 294 -17.32 -8.69 -0.45
N LEU A 295 -18.60 -8.51 -0.70
CA LEU A 295 -19.66 -9.06 0.12
C LEU A 295 -20.08 -10.40 -0.49
N GLU A 296 -19.97 -11.48 0.27
CA GLU A 296 -20.45 -12.79 -0.10
C GLU A 296 -21.65 -13.16 0.78
N LEU A 297 -22.74 -13.53 0.15
CA LEU A 297 -23.92 -14.08 0.82
C LEU A 297 -24.02 -15.57 0.49
N THR A 298 -24.07 -16.39 1.53
CA THR A 298 -24.31 -17.84 1.41
C THR A 298 -25.47 -18.22 2.28
N VAL A 299 -26.44 -18.94 1.69
CA VAL A 299 -27.61 -19.51 2.40
C VAL A 299 -27.55 -21.02 2.31
N LYS A 300 -27.58 -21.68 3.47
CA LYS A 300 -27.56 -23.13 3.57
C LYS A 300 -28.88 -23.61 4.13
N GLY A 301 -29.44 -24.62 3.50
CA GLY A 301 -30.66 -25.30 3.95
C GLY A 301 -30.33 -26.58 4.71
N LYS A 302 -31.25 -27.53 4.61
CA LYS A 302 -31.15 -28.86 5.24
C LYS A 302 -29.77 -29.50 4.95
N ASN A 303 -29.19 -30.10 5.99
CA ASN A 303 -27.87 -30.75 5.94
C ASN A 303 -26.73 -29.86 5.49
N LEU A 304 -26.79 -28.55 5.79
CA LEU A 304 -25.76 -27.53 5.42
C LEU A 304 -25.53 -27.41 3.91
N LYS A 305 -26.46 -27.92 3.09
CA LYS A 305 -26.38 -27.79 1.63
C LYS A 305 -26.62 -26.34 1.23
N THR A 306 -25.70 -25.76 0.45
CA THR A 306 -25.90 -24.44 -0.12
C THR A 306 -27.07 -24.40 -1.06
N VAL A 307 -28.05 -23.56 -0.78
CA VAL A 307 -29.27 -23.36 -1.55
C VAL A 307 -29.22 -22.06 -2.37
N PHE A 308 -28.43 -21.11 -1.90
CA PHE A 308 -28.15 -19.87 -2.63
C PHE A 308 -26.77 -19.35 -2.27
N SER A 309 -26.07 -18.77 -3.25
CA SER A 309 -24.86 -18.01 -3.03
C SER A 309 -24.74 -16.94 -4.12
N ASP A 310 -24.40 -15.73 -3.71
CA ASP A 310 -24.15 -14.61 -4.62
C ASP A 310 -23.17 -13.63 -3.97
N LYS A 311 -22.60 -12.73 -4.75
CA LYS A 311 -21.63 -11.75 -4.26
C LYS A 311 -21.82 -10.37 -4.87
N ARG A 312 -21.35 -9.35 -4.16
CA ARG A 312 -21.17 -7.98 -4.64
C ARG A 312 -19.72 -7.58 -4.51
N ILE A 313 -19.21 -6.90 -5.54
CA ILE A 313 -17.82 -6.46 -5.59
C ILE A 313 -17.80 -4.94 -5.53
N TYR A 314 -17.05 -4.41 -4.58
CA TYR A 314 -16.83 -2.98 -4.40
C TYR A 314 -15.39 -2.66 -4.81
N GLY A 315 -15.23 -1.84 -5.83
CA GLY A 315 -13.92 -1.53 -6.40
C GLY A 315 -14.03 -0.60 -7.60
N ARG A 316 -12.98 -0.59 -8.41
CA ARG A 316 -12.91 0.23 -9.63
C ARG A 316 -12.50 -0.63 -10.81
N THR A 317 -13.03 -0.29 -11.97
CA THR A 317 -12.61 -0.86 -13.24
C THR A 317 -12.24 0.29 -14.18
N TYR A 318 -11.13 0.16 -14.84
CA TYR A 318 -10.59 1.16 -15.74
C TYR A 318 -10.58 0.69 -17.20
N ALA A 319 -10.48 1.64 -18.13
CA ALA A 319 -10.08 1.39 -19.52
C ALA A 319 -8.72 2.04 -19.79
N ASP A 320 -7.89 1.33 -20.56
CA ASP A 320 -6.66 1.86 -21.15
C ASP A 320 -6.94 2.72 -22.39
N ALA A 321 -5.90 3.26 -23.00
CA ALA A 321 -5.99 4.09 -24.22
C ALA A 321 -6.58 3.36 -25.46
N LYS A 322 -6.65 2.03 -25.41
CA LYS A 322 -7.26 1.19 -26.44
C LYS A 322 -8.72 0.83 -26.13
N GLY A 323 -9.26 1.31 -25.00
CA GLY A 323 -10.58 0.96 -24.49
C GLY A 323 -10.67 -0.43 -23.86
N GLN A 324 -9.54 -1.10 -23.62
CA GLN A 324 -9.50 -2.41 -22.98
C GLN A 324 -9.54 -2.25 -21.46
N LYS A 325 -10.17 -3.22 -20.76
CA LYS A 325 -10.19 -3.24 -19.31
C LYS A 325 -8.78 -3.40 -18.76
N THR A 326 -8.42 -2.55 -17.81
CA THR A 326 -7.18 -2.67 -17.03
C THR A 326 -7.45 -2.54 -15.54
N VAL A 327 -6.61 -3.16 -14.74
CA VAL A 327 -6.56 -3.01 -13.28
C VAL A 327 -5.48 -2.03 -12.85
N PHE A 328 -4.68 -1.56 -13.78
CA PHE A 328 -3.56 -0.65 -13.53
C PHE A 328 -4.00 0.79 -13.73
N ASP A 329 -3.99 1.57 -12.67
CA ASP A 329 -4.33 3.00 -12.69
C ASP A 329 -3.37 3.82 -13.54
N PHE A 330 -2.10 3.41 -13.64
CA PHE A 330 -1.09 4.07 -14.49
C PHE A 330 -1.30 3.82 -16.00
N GLU A 331 -2.11 2.85 -16.40
CA GLU A 331 -2.54 2.63 -17.78
C GLU A 331 -3.91 3.25 -18.07
N ALA A 332 -4.63 3.62 -17.02
CA ALA A 332 -6.01 4.03 -17.10
C ALA A 332 -6.18 5.42 -17.72
N VAL A 333 -7.08 5.54 -18.68
CA VAL A 333 -7.51 6.82 -19.26
C VAL A 333 -8.94 7.16 -18.88
N LYS A 334 -9.73 6.16 -18.42
CA LYS A 334 -11.14 6.31 -18.07
C LYS A 334 -11.56 5.35 -16.97
N VAL A 335 -12.41 5.80 -16.05
CA VAL A 335 -13.14 4.91 -15.12
C VAL A 335 -14.34 4.33 -15.89
N LEU A 336 -14.42 2.99 -15.94
CA LEU A 336 -15.56 2.27 -16.51
C LEU A 336 -16.65 2.06 -15.47
N ASP A 337 -16.25 1.70 -14.25
CA ASP A 337 -17.15 1.43 -13.15
C ASP A 337 -16.49 1.75 -11.82
N GLU A 338 -17.27 2.31 -10.89
CA GLU A 338 -16.83 2.62 -9.52
C GLU A 338 -17.95 2.26 -8.53
N THR A 339 -17.79 1.12 -7.89
CA THR A 339 -18.73 0.56 -6.91
C THR A 339 -18.25 0.66 -5.47
N VAL A 340 -17.13 1.34 -5.20
CA VAL A 340 -16.56 1.48 -3.85
C VAL A 340 -17.62 1.95 -2.84
N LEU A 341 -17.53 1.48 -1.62
CA LEU A 341 -18.32 2.02 -0.52
C LEU A 341 -17.81 3.43 -0.20
N LYS A 342 -18.71 4.40 -0.19
CA LYS A 342 -18.36 5.80 0.10
C LYS A 342 -18.11 5.99 1.61
N PRO A 343 -17.46 7.09 2.02
CA PRO A 343 -17.26 7.40 3.43
C PRO A 343 -18.59 7.36 4.20
N GLU A 344 -18.62 6.60 5.29
CA GLU A 344 -19.75 6.53 6.22
C GLU A 344 -21.10 6.14 5.55
N GLU A 345 -21.05 5.46 4.40
CA GLU A 345 -22.22 5.05 3.62
C GLU A 345 -22.92 3.84 4.26
N ASN A 346 -24.26 3.81 4.13
CA ASN A 346 -25.08 2.62 4.34
C ASN A 346 -25.56 2.12 2.98
N ARG A 347 -24.98 1.05 2.48
CA ARG A 347 -25.37 0.44 1.21
C ARG A 347 -26.22 -0.79 1.43
N VAL A 348 -27.40 -0.84 0.83
CA VAL A 348 -28.31 -1.99 0.89
C VAL A 348 -28.18 -2.81 -0.38
N GLU A 349 -27.81 -4.08 -0.21
CA GLU A 349 -27.77 -5.08 -1.28
C GLU A 349 -28.92 -6.04 -1.11
N SER A 350 -29.64 -6.28 -2.20
CA SER A 350 -30.81 -7.15 -2.20
C SER A 350 -30.54 -8.42 -3.01
N PHE A 351 -30.91 -9.54 -2.44
CA PHE A 351 -30.81 -10.86 -3.04
C PHE A 351 -32.18 -11.55 -2.98
N SER A 352 -32.51 -12.38 -3.95
CA SER A 352 -33.72 -13.18 -3.91
C SER A 352 -33.53 -14.51 -4.60
N PHE A 353 -34.15 -15.54 -4.08
CA PHE A 353 -34.11 -16.90 -4.60
C PHE A 353 -35.39 -17.68 -4.27
N PRO A 354 -35.68 -18.76 -5.01
CA PRO A 354 -36.80 -19.61 -4.69
C PRO A 354 -36.65 -20.27 -3.30
N THR A 355 -37.66 -20.23 -2.48
CA THR A 355 -37.67 -20.92 -1.18
C THR A 355 -37.56 -22.44 -1.40
N PRO A 356 -36.51 -23.12 -0.88
CA PRO A 356 -36.36 -24.54 -1.04
C PRO A 356 -37.50 -25.28 -0.35
N LYS A 357 -38.09 -26.25 -1.05
CA LYS A 357 -39.08 -27.17 -0.49
C LYS A 357 -38.42 -27.99 0.62
N ASP A 358 -39.18 -28.35 1.65
CA ASP A 358 -38.75 -29.20 2.78
C ASP A 358 -37.63 -28.58 3.68
N THR A 359 -37.40 -27.28 3.63
CA THR A 359 -36.48 -26.57 4.52
C THR A 359 -37.28 -25.86 5.61
N LYS A 360 -36.97 -26.17 6.88
CA LYS A 360 -37.59 -25.51 8.05
C LYS A 360 -36.84 -24.29 8.53
N THR A 361 -35.53 -24.28 8.32
CA THR A 361 -34.62 -23.19 8.70
C THR A 361 -33.53 -23.02 7.66
N PHE A 362 -33.03 -21.82 7.54
CA PHE A 362 -31.82 -21.48 6.76
C PHE A 362 -30.72 -21.01 7.68
N ASP A 363 -29.48 -21.41 7.38
CA ASP A 363 -28.31 -20.73 7.89
C ASP A 363 -27.93 -19.67 6.87
N VAL A 364 -28.08 -18.42 7.25
CA VAL A 364 -27.71 -17.24 6.44
C VAL A 364 -26.38 -16.73 6.91
N GLU A 365 -25.39 -16.70 6.03
CA GLU A 365 -24.06 -16.14 6.30
C GLU A 365 -23.76 -15.04 5.30
N ALA A 366 -23.37 -13.85 5.80
CA ALA A 366 -22.85 -12.76 5.01
C ALA A 366 -21.45 -12.41 5.50
N VAL A 367 -20.50 -12.35 4.59
CA VAL A 367 -19.09 -12.03 4.88
C VAL A 367 -18.64 -10.89 3.99
N LEU A 368 -18.15 -9.82 4.60
CA LEU A 368 -17.49 -8.73 3.92
C LEU A 368 -15.98 -8.90 4.09
N SER A 369 -15.22 -8.95 2.99
CA SER A 369 -13.79 -9.19 3.02
C SER A 369 -13.05 -8.28 2.06
N TYR A 370 -11.79 -7.93 2.35
CA TYR A 370 -10.87 -7.56 1.29
C TYR A 370 -10.65 -8.78 0.40
N ALA A 371 -10.80 -8.59 -0.91
CA ALA A 371 -10.56 -9.64 -1.88
C ALA A 371 -9.05 -9.85 -2.09
N PRO A 372 -8.64 -11.05 -2.52
CA PRO A 372 -7.33 -11.25 -3.11
C PRO A 372 -7.10 -10.28 -4.28
N VAL A 373 -5.83 -9.99 -4.56
CA VAL A 373 -5.45 -9.21 -5.74
C VAL A 373 -5.98 -9.89 -7.00
N THR A 374 -6.59 -9.11 -7.87
CA THR A 374 -7.08 -9.57 -9.17
C THR A 374 -6.32 -8.89 -10.30
N GLY A 375 -6.25 -9.53 -11.47
CA GLY A 375 -5.60 -8.93 -12.63
C GLY A 375 -5.30 -9.93 -13.73
N PRO A 376 -4.56 -9.50 -14.77
CA PRO A 376 -4.11 -10.38 -15.84
C PRO A 376 -3.26 -11.55 -15.31
N ALA A 377 -3.35 -12.70 -15.97
CA ALA A 377 -2.66 -13.92 -15.54
C ALA A 377 -1.13 -13.72 -15.38
N ASN A 378 -0.50 -12.98 -16.28
CA ASN A 378 0.92 -12.67 -16.21
C ASN A 378 1.29 -11.83 -14.99
N PHE A 379 0.42 -10.92 -14.54
CA PHE A 379 0.61 -10.16 -13.32
C PHE A 379 0.53 -11.06 -12.08
N LEU A 380 -0.50 -11.89 -11.99
CA LEU A 380 -0.66 -12.84 -10.89
C LEU A 380 0.50 -13.83 -10.80
N GLN A 381 0.95 -14.38 -11.94
CA GLN A 381 2.12 -15.26 -11.99
C GLN A 381 3.40 -14.56 -11.50
N ARG A 382 3.60 -13.28 -11.80
CA ARG A 382 4.74 -12.51 -11.28
C ARG A 382 4.66 -12.34 -9.76
N ILE A 383 3.47 -12.07 -9.22
CA ILE A 383 3.28 -11.99 -7.77
C ILE A 383 3.60 -13.33 -7.10
N GLU A 384 3.15 -14.45 -7.66
CA GLU A 384 3.49 -15.79 -7.17
C GLU A 384 5.00 -16.07 -7.22
N ALA A 385 5.65 -15.70 -8.32
CA ALA A 385 7.09 -15.86 -8.47
C ALA A 385 7.88 -15.01 -7.47
N GLU A 386 7.44 -13.80 -7.17
CA GLU A 386 8.05 -12.97 -6.12
C GLU A 386 7.79 -13.52 -4.72
N SER A 387 6.58 -14.04 -4.47
CA SER A 387 6.22 -14.66 -3.19
C SER A 387 7.03 -15.91 -2.89
N SER A 388 7.39 -16.70 -3.91
CA SER A 388 8.22 -17.91 -3.76
C SER A 388 9.65 -17.61 -3.28
N LYS A 389 10.11 -16.36 -3.39
CA LYS A 389 11.41 -15.89 -2.88
C LYS A 389 11.41 -15.60 -1.38
N GLY A 390 10.33 -15.92 -0.66
CA GLY A 390 10.21 -15.78 0.80
C GLY A 390 9.55 -14.50 1.31
N ALA A 391 9.18 -13.59 0.43
CA ALA A 391 8.38 -12.43 0.81
C ALA A 391 6.91 -12.84 0.98
N GLN A 392 6.35 -12.64 2.17
CA GLN A 392 4.92 -12.88 2.39
C GLN A 392 4.11 -11.68 1.90
N ASP A 393 3.14 -11.93 1.04
CA ASP A 393 2.13 -10.95 0.68
C ASP A 393 0.76 -11.49 1.12
N PRO A 394 0.12 -10.88 2.13
CA PRO A 394 -1.17 -11.35 2.65
C PRO A 394 -2.33 -11.16 1.66
N VAL A 395 -2.05 -10.61 0.46
CA VAL A 395 -3.09 -10.29 -0.53
C VAL A 395 -3.67 -11.48 -1.26
N PHE A 396 -3.13 -12.69 -1.09
CA PHE A 396 -3.62 -13.90 -1.77
C PHE A 396 -4.83 -14.56 -1.12
N GLN A 397 -5.16 -14.19 0.12
CA GLN A 397 -6.33 -14.73 0.82
C GLN A 397 -7.35 -13.63 1.07
N PRO A 398 -8.65 -13.95 1.03
CA PRO A 398 -9.68 -13.03 1.49
C PRO A 398 -9.42 -12.67 2.96
N ILE A 399 -9.46 -11.38 3.28
CA ILE A 399 -9.24 -10.90 4.64
C ILE A 399 -10.56 -10.36 5.19
N PRO A 400 -11.23 -11.06 6.12
CA PRO A 400 -12.55 -10.66 6.63
C PRO A 400 -12.50 -9.29 7.32
N ILE A 401 -13.49 -8.44 6.99
CA ILE A 401 -13.77 -7.15 7.61
C ILE A 401 -14.90 -7.30 8.62
N ALA A 402 -16.03 -7.87 8.19
CA ALA A 402 -17.19 -8.09 9.01
C ALA A 402 -17.87 -9.41 8.61
N LYS A 403 -18.50 -10.04 9.59
CA LYS A 403 -19.25 -11.28 9.39
C LYS A 403 -20.60 -11.20 10.12
N PHE A 404 -21.64 -11.72 9.47
CA PHE A 404 -22.96 -11.98 10.03
C PHE A 404 -23.31 -13.45 9.83
N SER A 405 -23.94 -14.07 10.82
CA SER A 405 -24.45 -15.43 10.71
C SER A 405 -25.69 -15.60 11.58
N GLU A 406 -26.76 -16.11 11.01
CA GLU A 406 -28.03 -16.34 11.70
C GLU A 406 -28.76 -17.58 11.15
N ASN A 407 -29.42 -18.30 12.03
CA ASN A 407 -30.36 -19.36 11.65
C ASN A 407 -31.78 -18.77 11.58
N VAL A 408 -32.36 -18.73 10.40
CA VAL A 408 -33.64 -18.07 10.11
C VAL A 408 -34.74 -19.14 9.92
N PRO A 409 -35.85 -19.09 10.66
CA PRO A 409 -36.98 -20.02 10.44
C PRO A 409 -37.69 -19.70 9.12
N VAL A 410 -38.06 -20.72 8.40
CA VAL A 410 -38.98 -20.65 7.25
C VAL A 410 -40.38 -20.75 7.79
N ALA A 411 -41.09 -19.63 7.88
CA ALA A 411 -42.54 -19.66 8.23
C ALA A 411 -43.30 -20.47 7.18
N LYS A 412 -44.14 -21.39 7.62
CA LYS A 412 -45.04 -22.16 6.74
C LYS A 412 -46.19 -21.28 6.29
#